data_897d6dc39a006d51dfb66b3a7539abb7
#
_entry.id   897d6dc39a006d51dfb66b3a7539abb7
#
_cell.length_a   1.000
_cell.length_b   1.000
_cell.length_c   1.000
_cell.angle_alpha   90.00
_cell.angle_beta   90.00
_cell.angle_gamma   90.00
#
_symmetry.space_group_name_H-M   'P 1'
#
loop_
_entity.id
_entity.type
_entity.pdbx_description
1 polymer ?
#
loop_
_entity_poly.entity_id
_entity_poly.type
_entity_poly.pdbx_seq_one_letter_code
_entity_poly.pdbx_strand_id
1 'polypeptide(L)'
;MSTLVFIPGLLCTSDLFKAQIDVLKTTHKIMIADTTGLDSISAMSERILAQIDGPLILFGLSMGGYIAMETARLDASRIHGLGLFSTGARADTEDRRKMRNDLVRLSSIGKFRGVTPRLLPKFLSPQALQNEQLTNTVFHMAETIGQHNFALQQQAISNRIDQRPHLSSYTGPSCVVCGDIDELTPPDLSVEMAGLLPNCDLKLLEATGHLSTMEAPEACLVAMQSLIERVEQGY
;
A
#
# COMPACT_ATOMS: atom_id res chain seq x y z
N MET A 1 -23.01 5.37 2.70
CA MET A 1 -21.68 6.01 2.79
C MET A 1 -20.65 4.89 2.96
N SER A 2 -19.63 4.88 2.13
CA SER A 2 -18.60 3.83 2.14
C SER A 2 -17.64 4.01 3.33
N THR A 3 -17.12 2.91 3.88
CA THR A 3 -16.04 2.96 4.86
C THR A 3 -14.70 3.08 4.13
N LEU A 4 -13.85 4.04 4.52
CA LEU A 4 -12.50 4.18 4.01
C LEU A 4 -11.57 3.20 4.74
N VAL A 5 -10.92 2.32 3.99
CA VAL A 5 -10.00 1.31 4.54
C VAL A 5 -8.57 1.66 4.13
N PHE A 6 -7.73 1.97 5.11
CA PHE A 6 -6.31 2.23 4.90
C PHE A 6 -5.51 0.96 5.18
N ILE A 7 -4.72 0.53 4.19
CA ILE A 7 -3.99 -0.74 4.22
C ILE A 7 -2.50 -0.46 4.17
N PRO A 8 -1.78 -0.58 5.31
CA PRO A 8 -0.36 -0.28 5.38
C PRO A 8 0.52 -1.24 4.56
N GLY A 9 1.69 -0.74 4.17
CA GLY A 9 2.74 -1.52 3.52
C GLY A 9 3.51 -2.44 4.47
N LEU A 10 4.49 -3.16 3.92
CA LEU A 10 5.45 -3.96 4.67
C LEU A 10 6.15 -3.10 5.75
N LEU A 11 6.18 -3.57 7.00
CA LEU A 11 6.78 -2.87 8.14
C LEU A 11 6.17 -1.49 8.44
N CYS A 12 4.95 -1.22 7.97
CA CYS A 12 4.27 0.05 8.21
C CYS A 12 3.07 -0.11 9.15
N THR A 13 2.81 0.94 9.94
CA THR A 13 1.61 1.11 10.77
C THR A 13 0.66 2.13 10.11
N SER A 14 -0.38 2.55 10.84
CA SER A 14 -1.27 3.65 10.44
C SER A 14 -0.54 4.99 10.23
N ASP A 15 0.64 5.18 10.81
CA ASP A 15 1.43 6.40 10.64
C ASP A 15 1.82 6.67 9.19
N LEU A 16 1.84 5.61 8.35
CA LEU A 16 2.01 5.72 6.90
C LEU A 16 0.98 6.65 6.23
N PHE A 17 -0.23 6.70 6.78
CA PHE A 17 -1.35 7.49 6.25
C PHE A 17 -1.84 8.58 7.23
N LYS A 18 -1.03 8.90 8.26
CA LYS A 18 -1.45 9.77 9.36
C LYS A 18 -2.03 11.10 8.87
N ALA A 19 -1.38 11.77 7.94
CA ALA A 19 -1.82 13.07 7.43
C ALA A 19 -3.20 12.97 6.74
N GLN A 20 -3.41 11.93 5.93
CA GLN A 20 -4.67 11.72 5.21
C GLN A 20 -5.80 11.29 6.17
N ILE A 21 -5.50 10.41 7.12
CA ILE A 21 -6.45 9.95 8.14
C ILE A 21 -6.92 11.12 9.00
N ASP A 22 -6.01 11.99 9.42
CA ASP A 22 -6.35 13.12 10.31
C ASP A 22 -7.36 14.09 9.66
N VAL A 23 -7.32 14.24 8.35
CA VAL A 23 -8.30 15.02 7.60
C VAL A 23 -9.60 14.24 7.38
N LEU A 24 -9.49 13.04 6.80
CA LEU A 24 -10.66 12.29 6.32
C LEU A 24 -11.55 11.72 7.44
N LYS A 25 -10.98 11.46 8.63
CA LYS A 25 -11.76 10.98 9.79
C LYS A 25 -12.82 11.96 10.31
N THR A 26 -12.75 13.22 9.89
CA THR A 26 -13.73 14.24 10.30
C THR A 26 -15.06 14.09 9.57
N THR A 27 -15.06 13.44 8.40
CA THR A 27 -16.21 13.32 7.51
C THR A 27 -16.56 11.89 7.13
N HIS A 28 -15.65 10.94 7.35
CA HIS A 28 -15.81 9.56 6.90
C HIS A 28 -15.51 8.56 8.03
N LYS A 29 -16.18 7.40 7.98
CA LYS A 29 -15.81 6.24 8.79
C LYS A 29 -14.51 5.65 8.26
N ILE A 30 -13.53 5.48 9.14
CA ILE A 30 -12.20 4.97 8.81
C ILE A 30 -11.95 3.64 9.49
N MET A 31 -11.33 2.72 8.77
CA MET A 31 -10.71 1.50 9.28
C MET A 31 -9.24 1.47 8.86
N ILE A 32 -8.38 1.06 9.79
CA ILE A 32 -6.99 0.68 9.49
C ILE A 32 -6.94 -0.84 9.44
N ALA A 33 -6.51 -1.39 8.31
CA ALA A 33 -6.37 -2.82 8.18
C ALA A 33 -5.21 -3.35 9.03
N ASP A 34 -5.46 -4.38 9.82
CA ASP A 34 -4.40 -5.12 10.50
C ASP A 34 -3.72 -6.08 9.51
N THR A 35 -2.44 -5.83 9.21
CA THR A 35 -1.61 -6.64 8.31
C THR A 35 -0.65 -7.56 9.06
N THR A 36 -0.87 -7.79 10.36
CA THR A 36 -0.02 -8.62 11.22
C THR A 36 -0.58 -10.03 11.42
N GLY A 37 0.27 -10.95 11.84
CA GLY A 37 -0.12 -12.31 12.25
C GLY A 37 -0.57 -13.24 11.11
N LEU A 38 -0.46 -12.84 9.85
CA LEU A 38 -0.83 -13.64 8.67
C LEU A 38 0.30 -13.62 7.63
N ASP A 39 0.44 -14.74 6.93
CA ASP A 39 1.47 -14.99 5.91
C ASP A 39 0.90 -15.10 4.49
N SER A 40 -0.33 -14.60 4.29
CA SER A 40 -1.05 -14.66 3.02
C SER A 40 -1.77 -13.34 2.73
N ILE A 41 -1.58 -12.80 1.52
CA ILE A 41 -2.32 -11.63 1.03
C ILE A 41 -3.83 -11.92 1.01
N SER A 42 -4.24 -13.13 0.58
CA SER A 42 -5.65 -13.53 0.56
C SER A 42 -6.26 -13.56 1.97
N ALA A 43 -5.56 -14.14 2.94
CA ALA A 43 -6.05 -14.18 4.33
C ALA A 43 -6.16 -12.78 4.96
N MET A 44 -5.25 -11.85 4.64
CA MET A 44 -5.35 -10.45 5.06
C MET A 44 -6.57 -9.76 4.42
N SER A 45 -6.84 -10.04 3.14
CA SER A 45 -8.00 -9.52 2.41
C SER A 45 -9.33 -10.07 2.96
N GLU A 46 -9.40 -11.36 3.24
CA GLU A 46 -10.56 -12.01 3.89
C GLU A 46 -10.83 -11.41 5.28
N ARG A 47 -9.78 -11.12 6.07
CA ARG A 47 -9.90 -10.43 7.36
C ARG A 47 -10.56 -9.06 7.20
N ILE A 48 -10.17 -8.27 6.21
CA ILE A 48 -10.79 -6.95 5.93
C ILE A 48 -12.28 -7.13 5.63
N LEU A 49 -12.63 -8.05 4.73
CA LEU A 49 -14.01 -8.31 4.34
C LEU A 49 -14.88 -8.82 5.49
N ALA A 50 -14.29 -9.58 6.43
CA ALA A 50 -14.99 -10.11 7.60
C ALA A 50 -15.21 -9.07 8.72
N GLN A 51 -14.38 -8.02 8.78
CA GLN A 51 -14.45 -7.02 9.86
C GLN A 51 -15.45 -5.90 9.62
N ILE A 52 -15.87 -5.66 8.38
CA ILE A 52 -16.76 -4.56 8.00
C ILE A 52 -17.81 -5.05 7.02
N ASP A 53 -19.06 -4.75 7.29
CA ASP A 53 -20.15 -4.89 6.33
C ASP A 53 -20.32 -3.64 5.47
N GLY A 54 -20.92 -3.82 4.28
CA GLY A 54 -21.25 -2.73 3.36
C GLY A 54 -20.11 -2.31 2.43
N PRO A 55 -20.27 -1.16 1.76
CA PRO A 55 -19.35 -0.70 0.72
C PRO A 55 -18.06 -0.13 1.28
N LEU A 56 -16.94 -0.39 0.58
CA LEU A 56 -15.60 0.00 0.97
C LEU A 56 -14.93 0.84 -0.12
N ILE A 57 -14.12 1.81 0.31
CA ILE A 57 -13.09 2.45 -0.52
C ILE A 57 -11.75 2.07 0.06
N LEU A 58 -10.91 1.41 -0.72
CA LEU A 58 -9.62 0.89 -0.27
C LEU A 58 -8.48 1.84 -0.66
N PHE A 59 -7.57 2.12 0.28
CA PHE A 59 -6.33 2.86 0.04
C PHE A 59 -5.16 2.01 0.51
N GLY A 60 -4.40 1.44 -0.42
CA GLY A 60 -3.28 0.56 -0.11
C GLY A 60 -1.95 1.06 -0.65
N LEU A 61 -0.90 1.10 0.19
CA LEU A 61 0.45 1.42 -0.24
C LEU A 61 1.32 0.17 -0.25
N SER A 62 2.07 -0.06 -1.34
CA SER A 62 3.04 -1.16 -1.48
C SER A 62 2.38 -2.53 -1.23
N MET A 63 2.75 -3.27 -0.20
CA MET A 63 2.05 -4.50 0.22
C MET A 63 0.56 -4.25 0.44
N GLY A 64 0.19 -3.12 1.01
CA GLY A 64 -1.22 -2.73 1.18
C GLY A 64 -1.98 -2.63 -0.16
N GLY A 65 -1.30 -2.24 -1.23
CA GLY A 65 -1.84 -2.27 -2.59
C GLY A 65 -2.10 -3.70 -3.09
N TYR A 66 -1.23 -4.65 -2.78
CA TYR A 66 -1.46 -6.08 -3.11
C TYR A 66 -2.70 -6.61 -2.39
N ILE A 67 -2.87 -6.24 -1.11
CA ILE A 67 -4.04 -6.60 -0.31
C ILE A 67 -5.30 -5.93 -0.88
N ALA A 68 -5.24 -4.65 -1.24
CA ALA A 68 -6.38 -3.92 -1.82
C ALA A 68 -6.86 -4.56 -3.13
N MET A 69 -5.94 -4.91 -4.05
CA MET A 69 -6.27 -5.59 -5.29
C MET A 69 -6.87 -6.98 -5.04
N GLU A 70 -6.31 -7.73 -4.11
CA GLU A 70 -6.84 -9.05 -3.75
C GLU A 70 -8.23 -8.95 -3.10
N THR A 71 -8.46 -7.95 -2.25
CA THR A 71 -9.78 -7.69 -1.65
C THR A 71 -10.81 -7.38 -2.75
N ALA A 72 -10.44 -6.56 -3.74
CA ALA A 72 -11.32 -6.27 -4.88
C ALA A 72 -11.57 -7.52 -5.76
N ARG A 73 -10.59 -8.42 -5.90
CA ARG A 73 -10.77 -9.70 -6.60
C ARG A 73 -11.73 -10.65 -5.87
N LEU A 74 -11.65 -10.70 -4.54
CA LEU A 74 -12.48 -11.60 -3.71
C LEU A 74 -13.93 -11.14 -3.64
N ASP A 75 -14.17 -9.84 -3.55
CA ASP A 75 -15.54 -9.30 -3.49
C ASP A 75 -15.61 -7.90 -4.13
N ALA A 76 -15.60 -7.88 -5.46
CA ALA A 76 -15.68 -6.64 -6.25
C ALA A 76 -16.97 -5.84 -5.99
N SER A 77 -18.06 -6.52 -5.62
CA SER A 77 -19.36 -5.88 -5.40
C SER A 77 -19.36 -4.91 -4.21
N ARG A 78 -18.47 -5.13 -3.24
CA ARG A 78 -18.32 -4.27 -2.07
C ARG A 78 -17.28 -3.18 -2.24
N ILE A 79 -16.41 -3.27 -3.24
CA ILE A 79 -15.32 -2.30 -3.43
C ILE A 79 -15.78 -1.21 -4.39
N HIS A 80 -16.18 -0.08 -3.82
CA HIS A 80 -16.70 1.07 -4.56
C HIS A 80 -15.60 1.99 -5.07
N GLY A 81 -14.39 1.95 -4.48
CA GLY A 81 -13.23 2.72 -4.93
C GLY A 81 -11.92 2.01 -4.59
N LEU A 82 -10.93 2.11 -5.49
CA LEU A 82 -9.63 1.45 -5.36
C LEU A 82 -8.48 2.45 -5.55
N GLY A 83 -7.83 2.84 -4.44
CA GLY A 83 -6.65 3.70 -4.41
C GLY A 83 -5.38 2.88 -4.20
N LEU A 84 -4.48 2.90 -5.16
CA LEU A 84 -3.24 2.14 -5.21
C LEU A 84 -2.04 3.09 -5.19
N PHE A 85 -1.24 3.02 -4.12
CA PHE A 85 -0.10 3.92 -3.88
C PHE A 85 1.20 3.13 -3.91
N SER A 86 2.19 3.57 -4.71
CA SER A 86 3.54 2.99 -4.75
C SER A 86 3.51 1.45 -4.70
N THR A 87 2.85 0.82 -5.66
CA THR A 87 2.60 -0.63 -5.69
C THR A 87 2.67 -1.19 -7.11
N GLY A 88 2.35 -2.46 -7.31
CA GLY A 88 2.33 -3.10 -8.62
C GLY A 88 1.44 -4.34 -8.64
N ALA A 89 0.94 -4.74 -9.81
CA ALA A 89 0.02 -5.86 -9.95
C ALA A 89 0.70 -7.22 -10.18
N ARG A 90 2.01 -7.24 -10.49
CA ARG A 90 2.74 -8.46 -10.87
C ARG A 90 3.01 -9.36 -9.66
N ALA A 91 2.99 -10.67 -9.84
CA ALA A 91 3.57 -11.62 -8.89
C ALA A 91 5.09 -11.41 -8.78
N ASP A 92 5.70 -11.89 -7.69
CA ASP A 92 7.17 -11.91 -7.60
C ASP A 92 7.78 -12.90 -8.60
N THR A 93 8.88 -12.48 -9.22
CA THR A 93 9.76 -13.39 -9.97
C THR A 93 10.49 -14.33 -9.00
N GLU A 94 11.09 -15.40 -9.54
CA GLU A 94 11.91 -16.34 -8.74
C GLU A 94 13.04 -15.62 -8.02
N ASP A 95 13.72 -14.70 -8.69
CA ASP A 95 14.81 -13.91 -8.09
C ASP A 95 14.32 -13.02 -6.94
N ARG A 96 13.14 -12.39 -7.08
CA ARG A 96 12.54 -11.61 -6.00
C ARG A 96 12.15 -12.48 -4.82
N ARG A 97 11.58 -13.68 -5.05
CA ARG A 97 11.27 -14.65 -3.99
C ARG A 97 12.53 -15.08 -3.24
N LYS A 98 13.60 -15.40 -3.96
CA LYS A 98 14.89 -15.74 -3.36
C LYS A 98 15.44 -14.60 -2.51
N MET A 99 15.43 -13.38 -3.03
CA MET A 99 15.84 -12.19 -2.27
C MET A 99 15.03 -12.02 -0.98
N ARG A 100 13.70 -12.23 -1.00
CA ARG A 100 12.85 -12.13 0.20
C ARG A 100 13.20 -13.20 1.22
N ASN A 101 13.42 -14.45 0.79
CA ASN A 101 13.83 -15.53 1.67
C ASN A 101 15.20 -15.24 2.33
N ASP A 102 16.15 -14.67 1.58
CA ASP A 102 17.42 -14.23 2.12
C ASP A 102 17.25 -13.09 3.15
N LEU A 103 16.38 -12.12 2.91
CA LEU A 103 16.08 -11.06 3.86
C LEU A 103 15.46 -11.60 5.16
N VAL A 104 14.53 -12.55 5.06
CA VAL A 104 13.94 -13.22 6.23
C VAL A 104 15.02 -13.97 7.01
N ARG A 105 15.86 -14.76 6.34
CA ARG A 105 16.97 -15.46 6.97
C ARG A 105 17.95 -14.51 7.65
N LEU A 106 18.33 -13.42 6.99
CA LEU A 106 19.23 -12.41 7.56
C LEU A 106 18.61 -11.69 8.75
N SER A 107 17.29 -11.46 8.71
CA SER A 107 16.59 -10.80 9.82
C SER A 107 16.61 -11.60 11.11
N SER A 108 16.79 -12.93 11.05
CA SER A 108 16.90 -13.80 12.22
C SER A 108 18.29 -13.81 12.87
N ILE A 109 19.27 -13.15 12.24
CA ILE A 109 20.65 -13.07 12.74
C ILE A 109 20.84 -11.73 13.48
N GLY A 110 21.09 -11.79 14.77
CA GLY A 110 21.33 -10.62 15.60
C GLY A 110 20.06 -9.85 15.99
N LYS A 111 20.20 -8.55 16.26
CA LYS A 111 19.07 -7.68 16.64
C LYS A 111 18.35 -7.19 15.39
N PHE A 112 17.08 -7.55 15.25
CA PHE A 112 16.23 -7.03 14.19
C PHE A 112 16.03 -5.50 14.33
N ARG A 113 16.17 -4.78 13.23
CA ARG A 113 15.95 -3.34 13.15
C ARG A 113 14.89 -2.95 12.11
N GLY A 114 14.41 -3.93 11.32
CA GLY A 114 13.46 -3.71 10.21
C GLY A 114 14.06 -2.86 9.11
N VAL A 115 14.02 -1.55 9.28
CA VAL A 115 14.66 -0.57 8.40
C VAL A 115 15.94 -0.05 9.07
N THR A 116 17.01 0.09 8.31
CA THR A 116 18.29 0.65 8.76
C THR A 116 18.61 1.95 8.00
N PRO A 117 19.49 2.83 8.51
CA PRO A 117 19.88 4.04 7.77
C PRO A 117 20.40 3.74 6.36
N ARG A 118 21.06 2.60 6.15
CA ARG A 118 21.55 2.16 4.83
C ARG A 118 20.41 1.83 3.85
N LEU A 119 19.25 1.43 4.35
CA LEU A 119 18.09 1.05 3.53
C LEU A 119 17.16 2.22 3.26
N LEU A 120 17.16 3.26 4.09
CA LEU A 120 16.28 4.43 3.95
C LEU A 120 16.27 5.04 2.54
N PRO A 121 17.43 5.20 1.84
CA PRO A 121 17.45 5.76 0.49
C PRO A 121 16.64 4.97 -0.55
N LYS A 122 16.28 3.71 -0.26
CA LYS A 122 15.40 2.91 -1.12
C LYS A 122 13.91 3.22 -0.92
N PHE A 123 13.57 3.84 0.21
CA PHE A 123 12.19 4.14 0.57
C PHE A 123 11.84 5.61 0.40
N LEU A 124 12.83 6.48 0.54
CA LEU A 124 12.64 7.93 0.63
C LEU A 124 13.48 8.67 -0.41
N SER A 125 12.92 9.75 -0.91
CA SER A 125 13.66 10.70 -1.77
C SER A 125 14.82 11.36 -1.02
N PRO A 126 15.83 11.89 -1.74
CA PRO A 126 16.94 12.61 -1.12
C PRO A 126 16.49 13.78 -0.23
N GLN A 127 15.38 14.45 -0.58
CA GLN A 127 14.82 15.53 0.22
C GLN A 127 14.16 15.00 1.50
N ALA A 128 13.38 13.92 1.40
CA ALA A 128 12.70 13.31 2.56
C ALA A 128 13.69 12.73 3.57
N LEU A 129 14.85 12.25 3.12
CA LEU A 129 15.95 11.79 4.00
C LEU A 129 16.50 12.87 4.93
N GLN A 130 16.33 14.16 4.60
CA GLN A 130 16.74 15.27 5.46
C GLN A 130 15.71 15.59 6.56
N ASN A 131 14.52 15.00 6.50
CA ASN A 131 13.47 15.17 7.49
C ASN A 131 13.61 14.09 8.59
N GLU A 132 14.22 14.47 9.71
CA GLU A 132 14.46 13.57 10.86
C GLU A 132 13.14 13.02 11.43
N GLN A 133 12.08 13.81 11.48
CA GLN A 133 10.78 13.35 11.99
C GLN A 133 10.22 12.23 11.10
N LEU A 134 10.30 12.38 9.78
CA LEU A 134 9.84 11.39 8.82
C LEU A 134 10.68 10.11 8.93
N THR A 135 12.02 10.22 8.92
CA THR A 135 12.90 9.05 9.03
C THR A 135 12.73 8.31 10.34
N ASN A 136 12.57 9.03 11.47
CA ASN A 136 12.28 8.42 12.76
C ASN A 136 10.93 7.71 12.80
N THR A 137 9.90 8.25 12.12
CA THR A 137 8.61 7.57 11.97
C THR A 137 8.75 6.26 11.21
N VAL A 138 9.54 6.21 10.14
CA VAL A 138 9.80 4.98 9.39
C VAL A 138 10.48 3.93 10.27
N PHE A 139 11.48 4.30 11.07
CA PHE A 139 12.11 3.38 12.00
C PHE A 139 11.13 2.86 13.06
N HIS A 140 10.33 3.76 13.64
CA HIS A 140 9.35 3.42 14.66
C HIS A 140 8.29 2.44 14.14
N MET A 141 7.75 2.67 12.94
CA MET A 141 6.82 1.75 12.29
C MET A 141 7.44 0.35 12.16
N ALA A 142 8.67 0.27 11.67
CA ALA A 142 9.35 -1.01 11.46
C ALA A 142 9.63 -1.75 12.78
N GLU A 143 10.01 -1.04 13.83
CA GLU A 143 10.20 -1.60 15.18
C GLU A 143 8.87 -2.10 15.78
N THR A 144 7.78 -1.35 15.60
CA THR A 144 6.43 -1.69 16.08
C THR A 144 5.92 -2.99 15.43
N ILE A 145 6.07 -3.14 14.12
CA ILE A 145 5.67 -4.35 13.40
C ILE A 145 6.54 -5.55 13.82
N GLY A 146 7.83 -5.34 13.96
CA GLY A 146 8.76 -6.31 14.51
C GLY A 146 9.11 -7.47 13.57
N GLN A 147 10.08 -8.27 14.01
CA GLN A 147 10.71 -9.34 13.20
C GLN A 147 9.71 -10.43 12.80
N HIS A 148 8.86 -10.87 13.72
CA HIS A 148 7.91 -11.94 13.44
C HIS A 148 6.96 -11.57 12.30
N ASN A 149 6.34 -10.39 12.39
CA ASN A 149 5.43 -9.92 11.34
C ASN A 149 6.18 -9.60 10.04
N PHE A 150 7.41 -9.11 10.10
CA PHE A 150 8.26 -8.95 8.91
C PHE A 150 8.39 -10.26 8.12
N ALA A 151 8.68 -11.38 8.81
CA ALA A 151 8.82 -12.67 8.15
C ALA A 151 7.49 -13.14 7.52
N LEU A 152 6.38 -13.02 8.24
CA LEU A 152 5.04 -13.36 7.72
C LEU A 152 4.66 -12.49 6.52
N GLN A 153 4.85 -11.17 6.60
CA GLN A 153 4.56 -10.25 5.51
C GLN A 153 5.43 -10.52 4.28
N GLN A 154 6.72 -10.84 4.44
CA GLN A 154 7.59 -11.22 3.32
C GLN A 154 7.10 -12.51 2.64
N GLN A 155 6.64 -13.49 3.43
CA GLN A 155 6.07 -14.72 2.88
C GLN A 155 4.77 -14.43 2.13
N ALA A 156 3.87 -13.61 2.68
CA ALA A 156 2.64 -13.20 2.04
C ALA A 156 2.92 -12.54 0.67
N ILE A 157 3.87 -11.61 0.62
CA ILE A 157 4.26 -10.93 -0.63
C ILE A 157 4.85 -11.91 -1.63
N SER A 158 5.73 -12.82 -1.18
CA SER A 158 6.40 -13.82 -2.03
C SER A 158 5.40 -14.74 -2.74
N ASN A 159 4.30 -15.06 -2.07
CA ASN A 159 3.28 -16.01 -2.54
C ASN A 159 2.10 -15.33 -3.25
N ARG A 160 2.09 -13.98 -3.37
CA ARG A 160 0.99 -13.27 -4.03
C ARG A 160 0.84 -13.68 -5.49
N ILE A 161 -0.39 -13.70 -5.94
CA ILE A 161 -0.72 -13.98 -7.34
C ILE A 161 -0.48 -12.74 -8.22
N ASP A 162 -0.43 -12.94 -9.53
CA ASP A 162 -0.47 -11.86 -10.52
C ASP A 162 -1.90 -11.30 -10.61
N GLN A 163 -2.06 -10.03 -10.27
CA GLN A 163 -3.35 -9.34 -10.25
C GLN A 163 -3.72 -8.69 -11.59
N ARG A 164 -2.79 -8.61 -12.55
CA ARG A 164 -3.05 -7.98 -13.86
C ARG A 164 -4.29 -8.51 -14.58
N PRO A 165 -4.55 -9.84 -14.60
CA PRO A 165 -5.76 -10.38 -15.22
C PRO A 165 -7.06 -9.92 -14.55
N HIS A 166 -7.00 -9.53 -13.27
CA HIS A 166 -8.17 -9.15 -12.48
C HIS A 166 -8.46 -7.64 -12.52
N LEU A 167 -7.44 -6.80 -12.74
CA LEU A 167 -7.60 -5.35 -12.78
C LEU A 167 -8.53 -4.89 -13.92
N SER A 168 -8.46 -5.52 -15.08
CA SER A 168 -9.31 -5.17 -16.23
C SER A 168 -10.80 -5.46 -16.01
N SER A 169 -11.15 -6.32 -15.07
CA SER A 169 -12.53 -6.61 -14.70
C SER A 169 -13.09 -5.70 -13.59
N TYR A 170 -12.22 -4.92 -12.92
CA TYR A 170 -12.67 -3.94 -11.94
C TYR A 170 -13.08 -2.64 -12.63
N THR A 171 -14.37 -2.35 -12.69
CA THR A 171 -14.94 -1.18 -13.40
C THR A 171 -15.21 0.02 -12.51
N GLY A 172 -15.06 -0.12 -11.20
CA GLY A 172 -15.25 0.98 -10.23
C GLY A 172 -14.19 2.08 -10.38
N PRO A 173 -14.46 3.27 -9.85
CA PRO A 173 -13.47 4.33 -9.78
C PRO A 173 -12.18 3.88 -9.12
N SER A 174 -11.05 4.25 -9.72
CA SER A 174 -9.73 3.94 -9.18
C SER A 174 -8.75 5.10 -9.32
N CYS A 175 -7.74 5.14 -8.47
CA CYS A 175 -6.58 6.01 -8.66
C CYS A 175 -5.30 5.22 -8.40
N VAL A 176 -4.27 5.52 -9.19
CA VAL A 176 -2.91 5.00 -9.02
C VAL A 176 -1.97 6.17 -8.81
N VAL A 177 -1.22 6.14 -7.71
CA VAL A 177 -0.28 7.21 -7.33
C VAL A 177 1.09 6.61 -7.05
N CYS A 178 2.14 7.20 -7.61
CA CYS A 178 3.52 6.75 -7.42
C CYS A 178 4.49 7.92 -7.42
N GLY A 179 5.55 7.84 -6.64
CA GLY A 179 6.67 8.77 -6.78
C GLY A 179 7.46 8.47 -8.06
N ASP A 180 7.93 9.51 -8.76
CA ASP A 180 8.67 9.37 -10.01
C ASP A 180 10.08 8.79 -9.84
N ILE A 181 10.61 8.82 -8.61
CA ILE A 181 11.90 8.21 -8.24
C ILE A 181 11.76 7.01 -7.30
N ASP A 182 10.58 6.35 -7.28
CA ASP A 182 10.38 5.11 -6.52
C ASP A 182 11.22 3.95 -7.10
N GLU A 183 12.23 3.50 -6.35
CA GLU A 183 13.11 2.40 -6.76
C GLU A 183 12.55 1.01 -6.43
N LEU A 184 11.58 0.90 -5.50
CA LEU A 184 11.02 -0.38 -5.07
C LEU A 184 9.88 -0.85 -5.96
N THR A 185 9.00 0.08 -6.32
CA THR A 185 7.92 -0.11 -7.28
C THR A 185 7.99 1.00 -8.32
N PRO A 186 8.91 0.89 -9.30
CA PRO A 186 9.15 1.93 -10.29
C PRO A 186 7.87 2.37 -11.02
N PRO A 187 7.81 3.62 -11.52
CA PRO A 187 6.61 4.22 -12.11
C PRO A 187 5.98 3.43 -13.26
N ASP A 188 6.76 2.62 -13.98
CA ASP A 188 6.26 1.75 -15.06
C ASP A 188 5.23 0.73 -14.56
N LEU A 189 5.35 0.26 -13.31
CA LEU A 189 4.34 -0.63 -12.70
C LEU A 189 3.02 0.09 -12.44
N SER A 190 3.08 1.37 -12.09
CA SER A 190 1.89 2.21 -11.90
C SER A 190 1.23 2.56 -13.24
N VAL A 191 2.02 2.86 -14.26
CA VAL A 191 1.53 3.07 -15.63
C VAL A 191 0.86 1.79 -16.16
N GLU A 192 1.46 0.60 -15.92
CA GLU A 192 0.86 -0.68 -16.29
C GLU A 192 -0.51 -0.88 -15.62
N MET A 193 -0.60 -0.66 -14.30
CA MET A 193 -1.88 -0.82 -13.58
C MET A 193 -2.95 0.15 -14.06
N ALA A 194 -2.59 1.42 -14.25
CA ALA A 194 -3.52 2.43 -14.75
C ALA A 194 -4.04 2.11 -16.16
N GLY A 195 -3.18 1.53 -17.01
CA GLY A 195 -3.59 1.07 -18.34
C GLY A 195 -4.51 -0.16 -18.35
N LEU A 196 -4.52 -0.94 -17.26
CA LEU A 196 -5.38 -2.10 -17.09
C LEU A 196 -6.73 -1.76 -16.44
N LEU A 197 -6.79 -0.71 -15.62
CA LEU A 197 -7.99 -0.28 -14.90
C LEU A 197 -8.86 0.62 -15.79
N PRO A 198 -10.11 0.23 -16.12
CA PRO A 198 -10.96 0.98 -17.06
C PRO A 198 -11.33 2.40 -16.64
N ASN A 199 -11.38 2.66 -15.34
CA ASN A 199 -11.82 3.94 -14.76
C ASN A 199 -10.79 4.45 -13.74
N CYS A 200 -9.59 4.81 -14.23
CA CYS A 200 -8.42 5.10 -13.39
C CYS A 200 -7.81 6.47 -13.66
N ASP A 201 -7.55 7.21 -12.58
CA ASP A 201 -6.67 8.38 -12.60
C ASP A 201 -5.25 7.97 -12.20
N LEU A 202 -4.27 8.30 -13.04
CA LEU A 202 -2.85 8.10 -12.75
C LEU A 202 -2.21 9.43 -12.33
N LYS A 203 -1.46 9.39 -11.21
CA LYS A 203 -0.67 10.53 -10.75
C LYS A 203 0.76 10.11 -10.42
N LEU A 204 1.72 10.65 -11.15
CA LEU A 204 3.15 10.55 -10.81
C LEU A 204 3.56 11.81 -10.05
N LEU A 205 4.18 11.62 -8.88
CA LEU A 205 4.57 12.69 -7.97
C LEU A 205 6.06 12.99 -8.16
N GLU A 206 6.36 14.23 -8.51
CA GLU A 206 7.72 14.69 -8.78
C GLU A 206 8.59 14.61 -7.51
N ALA A 207 9.87 14.24 -7.68
CA ALA A 207 10.88 14.14 -6.63
C ALA A 207 10.45 13.32 -5.39
N THR A 208 9.56 12.34 -5.58
CA THR A 208 8.95 11.54 -4.51
C THR A 208 9.43 10.09 -4.62
N GLY A 209 9.80 9.50 -3.50
CA GLY A 209 10.21 8.09 -3.39
C GLY A 209 9.02 7.15 -3.15
N HIS A 210 9.31 6.02 -2.45
CA HIS A 210 8.36 4.93 -2.26
C HIS A 210 7.25 5.24 -1.24
N LEU A 211 7.58 5.96 -0.16
CA LEU A 211 6.60 6.28 0.88
C LEU A 211 5.81 7.55 0.52
N SER A 212 5.19 7.54 -0.67
CA SER A 212 4.54 8.69 -1.30
C SER A 212 3.53 9.40 -0.40
N THR A 213 2.78 8.66 0.44
CA THR A 213 1.79 9.24 1.38
C THR A 213 2.42 10.04 2.53
N MET A 214 3.69 9.77 2.86
CA MET A 214 4.47 10.51 3.86
C MET A 214 5.30 11.63 3.25
N GLU A 215 5.79 11.44 2.02
CA GLU A 215 6.67 12.40 1.33
C GLU A 215 5.91 13.53 0.64
N ALA A 216 4.72 13.22 0.07
CA ALA A 216 3.85 14.16 -0.60
C ALA A 216 2.40 14.05 -0.07
N PRO A 217 2.18 14.31 1.24
CA PRO A 217 0.92 14.02 1.92
C PRO A 217 -0.28 14.78 1.33
N GLU A 218 -0.11 16.04 0.93
CA GLU A 218 -1.17 16.85 0.35
C GLU A 218 -1.58 16.33 -1.04
N ALA A 219 -0.60 15.97 -1.88
CA ALA A 219 -0.87 15.46 -3.21
C ALA A 219 -1.58 14.09 -3.17
N CYS A 220 -1.20 13.24 -2.20
CA CYS A 220 -1.88 11.96 -1.96
C CYS A 220 -3.29 12.17 -1.40
N LEU A 221 -3.49 13.14 -0.49
CA LEU A 221 -4.81 13.49 0.03
C LEU A 221 -5.75 13.95 -1.08
N VAL A 222 -5.29 14.83 -1.98
CA VAL A 222 -6.07 15.30 -3.14
C VAL A 222 -6.48 14.11 -4.03
N ALA A 223 -5.59 13.17 -4.29
CA ALA A 223 -5.93 11.97 -5.07
C ALA A 223 -6.99 11.09 -4.37
N MET A 224 -6.89 10.94 -3.05
CA MET A 224 -7.88 10.20 -2.26
C MET A 224 -9.25 10.90 -2.26
N GLN A 225 -9.28 12.21 -2.08
CA GLN A 225 -10.52 13.00 -2.11
C GLN A 225 -11.20 12.93 -3.47
N SER A 226 -10.43 13.07 -4.56
CA SER A 226 -10.96 12.91 -5.93
C SER A 226 -11.60 11.53 -6.15
N LEU A 227 -10.93 10.46 -5.66
CA LEU A 227 -11.51 9.11 -5.74
C LEU A 227 -12.81 8.99 -4.93
N ILE A 228 -12.85 9.52 -3.71
CA ILE A 228 -14.04 9.52 -2.86
C ILE A 228 -15.20 10.26 -3.55
N GLU A 229 -14.94 11.45 -4.08
CA GLU A 229 -15.95 12.25 -4.80
C GLU A 229 -16.52 11.50 -6.00
N ARG A 230 -15.68 10.83 -6.80
CA ARG A 230 -16.14 10.01 -7.94
C ARG A 230 -17.04 8.85 -7.48
N VAL A 231 -16.70 8.19 -6.37
CA VAL A 231 -17.55 7.13 -5.80
C VAL A 231 -18.90 7.70 -5.32
N GLU A 232 -18.90 8.84 -4.66
CA GLU A 232 -20.13 9.46 -4.13
C GLU A 232 -21.04 10.00 -5.23
N GLN A 233 -20.48 10.40 -6.37
CA GLN A 233 -21.22 10.82 -7.56
C GLN A 233 -21.77 9.65 -8.40
N GLY A 234 -21.37 8.41 -8.08
CA GLY A 234 -21.89 7.22 -8.77
C GLY A 234 -21.23 6.92 -10.11
N TYR A 235 -19.98 7.35 -10.30
CA TYR A 235 -19.18 7.07 -11.49
C TYR A 235 -18.44 5.74 -11.36
#